data_0867f704dcee12f446eddc03331688f7
#
_entry.id   0867f704dcee12f446eddc03331688f7
#
_cell.length_a   1.000
_cell.length_b   1.000
_cell.length_c   1.000
_cell.angle_alpha   90.00
_cell.angle_beta   90.00
_cell.angle_gamma   90.00
#
_symmetry.space_group_name_H-M   'P 1'
#
loop_
_entity.id
_entity.type
_entity.pdbx_description
1 polymer ?
#
loop_
_entity_poly.entity_id
_entity_poly.type
_entity_poly.pdbx_seq_one_letter_code
_entity_poly.pdbx_strand_id
1 'polypeptide(L)'
;MKELGGTFIMTAFSKLDLNKRMQIQSFLSEGLSLSAIARKIGVTTSTVSREIRHFRVEDGRPGRFSRNSCAFRKGCKRCNLCAAMETTCRRRGKSCAHCRSINCNTVCKDYRKEVCPKPERPPYVCNHCNEFIHGKCPLTKYFYKAAEAQEAARTLRSSSRSGLNLTEQEIHEADVLLSPRIRKGQSIHHIMVSEPEVFNFSERQAYILANAGLISARPIDMPRTVRMRPRKRKSVEKKVDRSCRIGRTYDDFLRYMDKHPDEPVLEGDTVEGVKGGKCILTLTWRQWSFQIGFLRDHNNSESVTQIINSLYESLGCDKFHQVFPSVWLFDNGSEFSDPKEIEKFGVLVFYCDPSSPYQKGCCEVTHEYVRRILPKGTSFDDLDQGFIDYMYSHINSERRKKLNNLSPFEAFSSVLGKDVIEKYFCIRWIDPRFVQLNQSLKSTWLFCEKEEN
;
A
#
# COMPACT_ATOMS: atom_id res chain seq x y z
N MET A 1 -49.96 -4.05 31.69
CA MET A 1 -48.55 -4.48 31.89
C MET A 1 -47.73 -3.83 30.81
N LYS A 2 -46.82 -2.97 31.21
CA LYS A 2 -46.03 -2.08 30.32
C LYS A 2 -44.74 -2.75 29.97
N GLU A 3 -44.48 -2.97 28.70
CA GLU A 3 -43.16 -3.34 28.16
C GLU A 3 -42.34 -2.06 28.00
N LEU A 4 -41.23 -1.99 28.69
CA LEU A 4 -40.20 -0.99 28.53
C LEU A 4 -38.99 -1.65 27.84
N GLY A 5 -39.01 -1.62 26.49
CA GLY A 5 -37.86 -1.97 25.66
C GLY A 5 -36.99 -0.77 25.41
N GLY A 6 -36.06 -0.45 26.31
CA GLY A 6 -35.04 0.56 26.11
C GLY A 6 -33.87 0.01 25.31
N THR A 7 -33.85 0.26 24.02
CA THR A 7 -32.69 -0.01 23.16
C THR A 7 -31.57 0.96 23.56
N PHE A 8 -30.54 0.44 24.22
CA PHE A 8 -29.30 1.18 24.51
C PHE A 8 -28.56 1.34 23.17
N ILE A 9 -28.75 2.45 22.50
CA ILE A 9 -27.92 2.87 21.36
C ILE A 9 -26.55 3.21 21.95
N MET A 10 -25.57 2.34 21.78
CA MET A 10 -24.16 2.68 22.03
C MET A 10 -23.79 3.79 21.04
N THR A 11 -23.87 5.03 21.49
CA THR A 11 -23.36 6.19 20.74
C THR A 11 -21.87 6.00 20.55
N ALA A 12 -21.46 5.81 19.31
CA ALA A 12 -20.06 5.80 18.93
C ALA A 12 -19.37 7.03 19.52
N PHE A 13 -18.30 6.83 20.29
CA PHE A 13 -17.51 7.91 20.89
C PHE A 13 -17.02 8.82 19.76
N SER A 14 -17.63 9.97 19.56
CA SER A 14 -17.23 10.92 18.56
C SER A 14 -15.86 11.50 18.93
N LYS A 15 -14.84 11.18 18.15
CA LYS A 15 -13.50 11.73 18.32
C LYS A 15 -13.55 13.25 18.17
N LEU A 16 -12.82 13.98 19.04
CA LEU A 16 -12.67 15.42 18.90
C LEU A 16 -11.91 15.73 17.59
N ASP A 17 -12.55 16.45 16.70
CA ASP A 17 -11.97 16.99 15.48
C ASP A 17 -11.39 18.40 15.70
N LEU A 18 -10.78 18.99 14.69
CA LEU A 18 -10.21 20.32 14.77
C LEU A 18 -11.27 21.37 15.11
N ASN A 19 -12.47 21.26 14.56
CA ASN A 19 -13.55 22.23 14.79
C ASN A 19 -13.98 22.25 16.26
N LYS A 20 -14.22 21.09 16.86
CA LYS A 20 -14.51 20.98 18.29
C LYS A 20 -13.36 21.49 19.16
N ARG A 21 -12.10 21.28 18.77
CA ARG A 21 -10.93 21.83 19.45
C ARG A 21 -10.87 23.35 19.38
N MET A 22 -11.19 23.93 18.24
CA MET A 22 -11.29 25.38 18.08
C MET A 22 -12.40 25.98 18.97
N GLN A 23 -13.55 25.31 19.04
CA GLN A 23 -14.64 25.70 19.95
C GLN A 23 -14.21 25.62 21.42
N ILE A 24 -13.50 24.54 21.83
CA ILE A 24 -12.94 24.44 23.19
C ILE A 24 -12.03 25.63 23.49
N GLN A 25 -11.11 25.97 22.56
CA GLN A 25 -10.20 27.10 22.74
C GLN A 25 -10.95 28.43 22.88
N SER A 26 -11.94 28.69 22.05
CA SER A 26 -12.76 29.91 22.10
C SER A 26 -13.49 30.02 23.46
N PHE A 27 -14.20 28.98 23.85
CA PHE A 27 -14.95 28.96 25.12
C PHE A 27 -14.06 29.06 26.36
N LEU A 28 -12.83 28.52 26.29
CA LEU A 28 -11.86 28.73 27.36
C LEU A 28 -11.39 30.18 27.45
N SER A 29 -11.25 30.87 26.32
CA SER A 29 -10.89 32.27 26.27
C SER A 29 -12.04 33.19 26.71
N GLU A 30 -13.28 32.74 26.57
CA GLU A 30 -14.48 33.40 27.12
C GLU A 30 -14.67 33.12 28.61
N GLY A 31 -13.92 32.20 29.22
CA GLY A 31 -13.99 31.88 30.65
C GLY A 31 -15.11 30.90 31.02
N LEU A 32 -15.63 30.11 30.07
CA LEU A 32 -16.67 29.13 30.36
C LEU A 32 -16.13 27.96 31.19
N SER A 33 -17.00 27.40 32.06
CA SER A 33 -16.68 26.18 32.81
C SER A 33 -16.59 24.94 31.91
N LEU A 34 -15.82 23.93 32.34
CA LEU A 34 -15.66 22.68 31.54
C LEU A 34 -17.00 21.97 31.26
N SER A 35 -17.94 22.05 32.23
CA SER A 35 -19.28 21.48 32.05
C SER A 35 -20.12 22.24 31.00
N ALA A 36 -20.00 23.58 30.99
CA ALA A 36 -20.65 24.41 29.99
C ALA A 36 -20.06 24.15 28.57
N ILE A 37 -18.75 24.05 28.48
CA ILE A 37 -18.05 23.70 27.21
C ILE A 37 -18.51 22.32 26.72
N ALA A 38 -18.48 21.31 27.60
CA ALA A 38 -18.88 19.95 27.24
C ALA A 38 -20.30 19.87 26.71
N ARG A 39 -21.23 20.60 27.31
CA ARG A 39 -22.63 20.70 26.87
C ARG A 39 -22.75 21.34 25.50
N LYS A 40 -22.01 22.44 25.24
CA LYS A 40 -22.04 23.16 23.95
C LYS A 40 -21.50 22.32 22.78
N ILE A 41 -20.46 21.51 22.99
CA ILE A 41 -19.83 20.71 21.94
C ILE A 41 -20.36 19.25 21.86
N GLY A 42 -21.33 18.89 22.72
CA GLY A 42 -21.98 17.57 22.71
C GLY A 42 -21.07 16.43 23.13
N VAL A 43 -20.25 16.62 24.21
CA VAL A 43 -19.39 15.58 24.78
C VAL A 43 -19.46 15.60 26.33
N THR A 44 -18.84 14.62 26.97
CA THR A 44 -18.80 14.57 28.43
C THR A 44 -17.77 15.56 29.01
N THR A 45 -18.01 16.06 30.22
CA THR A 45 -17.06 16.94 30.94
C THR A 45 -15.71 16.27 31.15
N SER A 46 -15.70 14.96 31.38
CA SER A 46 -14.46 14.17 31.53
C SER A 46 -13.64 14.13 30.22
N THR A 47 -14.30 14.14 29.04
CA THR A 47 -13.64 14.22 27.75
C THR A 47 -12.93 15.56 27.56
N VAL A 48 -13.62 16.66 27.86
CA VAL A 48 -13.04 18.02 27.78
C VAL A 48 -11.89 18.18 28.78
N SER A 49 -12.07 17.71 30.02
CA SER A 49 -11.03 17.75 31.04
C SER A 49 -9.78 17.00 30.67
N ARG A 50 -9.93 15.78 30.15
CA ARG A 50 -8.79 14.95 29.62
C ARG A 50 -8.11 15.59 28.44
N GLU A 51 -8.87 16.10 27.50
CA GLU A 51 -8.34 16.78 26.30
C GLU A 51 -7.45 17.97 26.69
N ILE A 52 -7.98 18.87 27.56
CA ILE A 52 -7.24 20.06 27.99
C ILE A 52 -5.99 19.69 28.80
N ARG A 53 -6.10 18.78 29.76
CA ARG A 53 -4.95 18.37 30.56
C ARG A 53 -3.86 17.69 29.78
N HIS A 54 -4.22 16.90 28.75
CA HIS A 54 -3.28 16.15 27.94
C HIS A 54 -2.58 17.01 26.90
N PHE A 55 -3.29 17.97 26.30
CA PHE A 55 -2.79 18.78 25.20
C PHE A 55 -2.54 20.24 25.53
N ARG A 56 -2.56 20.62 26.83
CA ARG A 56 -2.14 21.96 27.23
C ARG A 56 -0.64 22.14 27.00
N VAL A 57 -0.27 23.32 26.52
CA VAL A 57 1.11 23.66 26.20
C VAL A 57 1.66 24.61 27.23
N GLU A 58 2.87 24.34 27.72
CA GLU A 58 3.58 25.19 28.64
C GLU A 58 4.21 26.39 27.90
N ASP A 59 3.91 27.60 28.34
CA ASP A 59 4.58 28.82 27.92
C ASP A 59 5.41 29.38 29.06
N GLY A 60 6.71 29.10 29.01
CA GLY A 60 7.68 29.55 30.03
C GLY A 60 8.15 31.00 29.85
N ARG A 61 7.61 31.73 28.85
CA ARG A 61 8.01 33.13 28.65
C ARG A 61 7.61 33.98 29.84
N PRO A 62 8.57 34.72 30.46
CA PRO A 62 8.27 35.62 31.59
C PRO A 62 7.34 36.74 31.10
N GLY A 63 6.36 37.13 31.93
CA GLY A 63 5.51 38.28 31.64
C GLY A 63 6.35 39.54 31.46
N ARG A 64 5.77 40.51 30.71
CA ARG A 64 6.44 41.75 30.28
C ARG A 64 7.07 42.55 31.47
N PHE A 65 6.56 42.38 32.66
CA PHE A 65 6.94 43.17 33.86
C PHE A 65 7.66 42.38 34.95
N SER A 66 7.80 41.06 34.87
CA SER A 66 8.51 40.28 35.86
C SER A 66 9.33 39.17 35.26
N ARG A 67 10.64 39.25 35.39
CA ARG A 67 11.60 38.22 35.00
C ARG A 67 11.90 37.21 36.12
N ASN A 68 11.43 37.48 37.36
CA ASN A 68 11.76 36.73 38.56
C ASN A 68 10.59 35.84 38.98
N SER A 69 10.76 34.53 38.81
CA SER A 69 9.81 33.49 39.19
C SER A 69 10.11 32.88 40.57
N CYS A 70 10.94 33.52 41.40
CA CYS A 70 11.26 33.05 42.73
C CYS A 70 10.06 33.21 43.69
N ALA A 71 9.78 32.17 44.46
CA ALA A 71 8.72 32.18 45.49
C ALA A 71 8.94 33.26 46.58
N PHE A 72 10.18 33.61 46.83
CA PHE A 72 10.56 34.62 47.81
C PHE A 72 10.65 36.04 47.28
N ARG A 73 10.38 36.29 46.00
CA ARG A 73 10.63 37.58 45.33
C ARG A 73 9.99 38.81 46.02
N LYS A 74 8.83 38.63 46.63
CA LYS A 74 8.10 39.75 47.27
C LYS A 74 8.80 40.29 48.55
N GLY A 75 9.46 39.40 49.30
CA GLY A 75 10.16 39.72 50.54
C GLY A 75 11.68 39.61 50.51
N CYS A 76 12.24 39.34 49.31
CA CYS A 76 13.67 39.09 49.17
C CYS A 76 14.52 40.36 49.41
N LYS A 77 15.40 40.30 50.40
CA LYS A 77 16.36 41.40 50.74
C LYS A 77 17.78 41.16 50.18
N ARG A 78 18.02 40.05 49.45
CA ARG A 78 19.35 39.71 48.95
C ARG A 78 19.82 40.71 47.91
N CYS A 79 21.09 41.16 48.09
CA CYS A 79 21.77 42.10 47.25
C CYS A 79 23.06 41.48 46.67
N ASN A 80 23.59 42.06 45.60
CA ASN A 80 24.92 41.73 45.02
C ASN A 80 25.09 40.27 44.59
N LEU A 81 24.03 39.54 44.24
CA LEU A 81 24.14 38.15 43.75
C LEU A 81 24.94 38.06 42.41
N CYS A 82 25.00 39.12 41.64
CA CYS A 82 25.77 39.19 40.39
C CYS A 82 27.28 39.18 40.63
N ALA A 83 27.79 39.44 41.82
CA ALA A 83 29.20 39.29 42.14
C ALA A 83 29.70 37.84 41.94
N ALA A 84 28.85 36.84 42.06
CA ALA A 84 29.15 35.45 41.77
C ALA A 84 29.41 35.20 40.27
N MET A 85 29.09 36.16 39.41
CA MET A 85 29.31 36.12 37.93
C MET A 85 30.42 37.10 37.52
N GLU A 86 31.28 37.53 38.46
CA GLU A 86 32.40 38.51 38.23
C GLU A 86 31.94 39.87 37.66
N THR A 87 30.65 40.18 37.80
CA THR A 87 30.06 41.41 37.27
C THR A 87 29.76 42.42 38.39
N THR A 88 30.11 43.69 38.15
CA THR A 88 29.86 44.78 39.11
C THR A 88 28.38 45.09 39.19
N CYS A 89 27.83 45.07 40.39
CA CYS A 89 26.42 45.40 40.61
C CYS A 89 26.12 46.88 40.38
N ARG A 90 25.33 47.18 39.35
CA ARG A 90 24.91 48.55 39.00
C ARG A 90 23.87 49.14 39.98
N ARG A 91 23.26 48.31 40.86
CA ARG A 91 22.18 48.71 41.77
C ARG A 91 22.59 48.58 43.24
N ARG A 92 23.71 49.23 43.64
CA ARG A 92 24.27 49.15 44.98
C ARG A 92 23.21 49.22 46.07
N GLY A 93 23.14 48.20 46.96
CA GLY A 93 22.28 48.15 48.09
C GLY A 93 20.76 47.86 47.83
N LYS A 94 20.33 47.72 46.58
CA LYS A 94 18.94 47.35 46.25
C LYS A 94 18.77 45.84 46.05
N SER A 95 17.59 45.32 46.45
CA SER A 95 17.29 43.91 46.30
C SER A 95 17.42 43.40 44.86
N CYS A 96 18.09 42.25 44.70
CA CYS A 96 18.24 41.54 43.42
C CYS A 96 16.91 41.02 42.84
N ALA A 97 15.88 40.86 43.66
CA ALA A 97 14.57 40.39 43.22
C ALA A 97 13.91 41.31 42.14
N HIS A 98 14.26 42.59 42.16
CA HIS A 98 13.72 43.59 41.20
C HIS A 98 14.75 44.04 40.15
N CYS A 99 15.85 43.32 40.03
CA CYS A 99 16.92 43.65 39.05
C CYS A 99 16.43 43.39 37.63
N ARG A 100 16.60 44.37 36.72
CA ARG A 100 16.28 44.24 35.27
C ARG A 100 17.45 43.80 34.44
N SER A 101 18.68 43.91 34.93
CA SER A 101 19.90 43.63 34.21
C SER A 101 20.27 42.14 34.25
N ILE A 102 20.14 41.51 35.40
CA ILE A 102 20.48 40.08 35.63
C ILE A 102 19.33 39.40 36.32
N ASN A 103 18.99 38.23 35.81
CA ASN A 103 17.98 37.37 36.46
C ASN A 103 18.63 36.61 37.63
N CYS A 104 18.33 37.01 38.87
CA CYS A 104 18.93 36.39 40.03
C CYS A 104 18.53 34.91 40.25
N ASN A 105 17.53 34.39 39.51
CA ASN A 105 17.10 33.00 39.61
C ASN A 105 18.21 32.03 39.18
N THR A 106 19.14 32.45 38.32
CA THR A 106 20.23 31.62 37.82
C THR A 106 21.41 31.51 38.78
N VAL A 107 21.55 32.45 39.72
CA VAL A 107 22.72 32.55 40.61
C VAL A 107 22.40 32.46 42.07
N CYS A 108 21.12 32.53 42.42
CA CYS A 108 20.68 32.49 43.83
C CYS A 108 20.58 31.03 44.34
N LYS A 109 21.40 30.68 45.34
CA LYS A 109 21.40 29.33 45.93
C LYS A 109 20.06 28.96 46.60
N ASP A 110 19.31 29.96 47.07
CA ASP A 110 18.00 29.74 47.71
C ASP A 110 16.83 29.93 46.73
N TYR A 111 17.09 29.91 45.44
CA TYR A 111 16.03 30.02 44.45
C TYR A 111 15.04 28.85 44.57
N ARG A 112 13.77 29.17 44.74
CA ARG A 112 12.66 28.22 44.63
C ARG A 112 11.69 28.73 43.57
N LYS A 113 11.45 27.93 42.56
CA LYS A 113 10.47 28.26 41.51
C LYS A 113 9.07 28.34 42.13
N GLU A 114 8.41 29.50 42.00
CA GLU A 114 7.00 29.62 42.36
C GLU A 114 6.13 28.97 41.31
N VAL A 115 5.27 28.05 41.73
CA VAL A 115 4.33 27.35 40.84
C VAL A 115 2.93 27.92 41.10
N CYS A 116 2.22 28.26 40.05
CA CYS A 116 0.84 28.72 40.17
C CYS A 116 -0.08 27.51 40.44
N PRO A 117 -0.92 27.56 41.49
CA PRO A 117 -1.84 26.45 41.79
C PRO A 117 -3.09 26.44 40.88
N LYS A 118 -3.34 27.51 40.10
CA LYS A 118 -4.53 27.58 39.24
C LYS A 118 -4.56 26.50 38.15
N PRO A 119 -3.46 26.17 37.45
CA PRO A 119 -3.47 25.11 36.43
C PRO A 119 -3.65 23.69 36.98
N GLU A 120 -3.62 23.50 38.31
CA GLU A 120 -3.92 22.20 38.92
C GLU A 120 -5.43 21.99 39.14
N ARG A 121 -6.22 23.06 38.95
CA ARG A 121 -7.68 23.06 39.10
C ARG A 121 -8.34 23.45 37.79
N PRO A 122 -9.59 23.00 37.51
CA PRO A 122 -10.33 23.43 36.34
C PRO A 122 -10.33 24.96 36.15
N PRO A 123 -10.12 25.46 34.94
CA PRO A 123 -10.04 24.80 33.65
C PRO A 123 -8.64 24.29 33.25
N TYR A 124 -7.66 24.20 34.15
CA TYR A 124 -6.29 23.69 33.97
C TYR A 124 -5.37 24.51 33.06
N VAL A 125 -5.84 25.64 32.56
CA VAL A 125 -5.15 26.53 31.61
C VAL A 125 -5.32 27.99 31.98
N CYS A 126 -4.48 28.84 31.43
CA CYS A 126 -4.44 30.29 31.66
C CYS A 126 -5.16 31.10 30.57
N ASN A 127 -5.93 30.49 29.68
CA ASN A 127 -6.58 31.17 28.56
C ASN A 127 -7.45 32.37 28.96
N HIS A 128 -8.12 32.31 30.12
CA HIS A 128 -8.93 33.39 30.69
C HIS A 128 -8.44 33.85 32.10
N CYS A 129 -7.11 33.77 32.33
CA CYS A 129 -6.60 34.19 33.65
C CYS A 129 -6.39 35.70 33.69
N ASN A 130 -7.10 36.39 34.59
CA ASN A 130 -7.03 37.86 34.76
C ASN A 130 -5.61 38.38 34.99
N GLU A 131 -4.80 37.70 35.82
CA GLU A 131 -3.40 38.09 36.05
C GLU A 131 -2.53 37.99 34.79
N PHE A 132 -2.86 37.03 33.93
CA PHE A 132 -2.19 36.89 32.62
C PHE A 132 -2.68 37.98 31.65
N ILE A 133 -3.98 38.19 31.52
CA ILE A 133 -4.58 39.21 30.62
C ILE A 133 -4.02 40.60 30.95
N HIS A 134 -3.90 40.94 32.21
CA HIS A 134 -3.31 42.21 32.63
C HIS A 134 -1.77 42.26 32.64
N GLY A 135 -1.09 41.22 32.12
CA GLY A 135 0.37 41.16 32.01
C GLY A 135 1.12 41.10 33.32
N LYS A 136 0.45 40.80 34.48
CA LYS A 136 1.02 40.82 35.83
C LYS A 136 1.59 39.45 36.25
N CYS A 137 1.30 38.35 35.53
CA CYS A 137 1.69 37.01 35.94
C CYS A 137 3.17 36.72 35.55
N PRO A 138 4.07 36.49 36.51
CA PRO A 138 5.46 36.13 36.27
C PRO A 138 5.71 34.63 36.15
N LEU A 139 4.67 33.82 36.43
CA LEU A 139 4.79 32.38 36.57
C LEU A 139 4.65 31.64 35.24
N THR A 140 5.03 30.37 35.24
CA THR A 140 4.79 29.47 34.09
C THR A 140 3.31 29.39 33.78
N LYS A 141 2.96 29.45 32.53
CA LYS A 141 1.59 29.49 32.01
C LYS A 141 1.30 28.23 31.20
N TYR A 142 0.08 27.82 31.21
CA TYR A 142 -0.42 26.71 30.40
C TYR A 142 -1.57 27.20 29.52
N PHE A 143 -1.47 26.92 28.24
CA PHE A 143 -2.50 27.30 27.26
C PHE A 143 -3.03 26.09 26.54
N TYR A 144 -4.30 26.06 26.26
CA TYR A 144 -4.88 25.16 25.30
C TYR A 144 -4.94 25.86 23.94
N LYS A 145 -4.29 25.27 22.95
CA LYS A 145 -4.24 25.76 21.58
C LYS A 145 -4.73 24.65 20.65
N ALA A 146 -5.83 24.88 19.95
CA ALA A 146 -6.52 23.87 19.14
C ALA A 146 -5.65 23.25 18.04
N ALA A 147 -4.85 24.07 17.34
CA ALA A 147 -3.97 23.61 16.27
C ALA A 147 -2.85 22.69 16.81
N GLU A 148 -2.18 23.12 17.91
CA GLU A 148 -1.13 22.32 18.55
C GLU A 148 -1.70 21.03 19.16
N ALA A 149 -2.89 21.08 19.76
CA ALA A 149 -3.60 19.92 20.30
C ALA A 149 -4.00 18.94 19.18
N GLN A 150 -4.42 19.42 18.01
CA GLN A 150 -4.76 18.59 16.85
C GLN A 150 -3.53 17.86 16.31
N GLU A 151 -2.41 18.55 16.17
CA GLU A 151 -1.17 17.96 15.67
C GLU A 151 -0.59 16.96 16.67
N ALA A 152 -0.56 17.31 17.97
CA ALA A 152 -0.13 16.38 19.02
C ALA A 152 -1.02 15.12 19.08
N ALA A 153 -2.33 15.27 18.96
CA ALA A 153 -3.26 14.14 18.89
C ALA A 153 -3.09 13.29 17.63
N ARG A 154 -2.70 13.90 16.51
CA ARG A 154 -2.37 13.21 15.25
C ARG A 154 -1.08 12.41 15.41
N THR A 155 -0.04 13.04 15.94
CA THR A 155 1.26 12.40 16.22
C THR A 155 1.12 11.24 17.20
N LEU A 156 0.39 11.42 18.28
CA LEU A 156 0.13 10.37 19.27
C LEU A 156 -0.60 9.17 18.64
N ARG A 157 -1.59 9.41 17.79
CA ARG A 157 -2.30 8.34 17.06
C ARG A 157 -1.43 7.65 16.02
N SER A 158 -0.56 8.40 15.38
CA SER A 158 0.40 7.83 14.42
C SER A 158 1.44 6.98 15.16
N SER A 159 2.05 7.50 16.21
CA SER A 159 3.07 6.79 17.00
C SER A 159 2.53 5.57 17.72
N SER A 160 1.30 5.63 18.27
CA SER A 160 0.67 4.46 18.91
C SER A 160 0.29 3.34 17.94
N ARG A 161 0.25 3.63 16.64
CA ARG A 161 0.03 2.66 15.57
C ARG A 161 1.32 2.33 14.80
N SER A 162 2.40 3.04 15.04
CA SER A 162 3.71 2.76 14.51
C SER A 162 4.38 1.73 15.40
N GLY A 163 4.92 0.70 14.77
CA GLY A 163 5.58 -0.39 15.47
C GLY A 163 4.91 -1.73 15.15
N LEU A 164 5.68 -2.77 15.30
CA LEU A 164 5.26 -4.15 15.17
C LEU A 164 5.05 -4.67 16.58
N ASN A 165 3.86 -5.17 16.85
CA ASN A 165 3.58 -5.88 18.11
C ASN A 165 3.97 -7.36 17.94
N LEU A 166 5.25 -7.59 17.60
CA LEU A 166 5.84 -8.91 17.39
C LEU A 166 7.10 -9.04 18.23
N THR A 167 7.30 -10.21 18.81
CA THR A 167 8.52 -10.58 19.52
C THR A 167 9.65 -10.88 18.54
N GLU A 168 10.90 -10.89 19.01
CA GLU A 168 12.06 -11.27 18.20
C GLU A 168 11.94 -12.71 17.67
N GLN A 169 11.35 -13.60 18.46
CA GLN A 169 11.10 -14.99 18.03
C GLN A 169 10.09 -15.06 16.89
N GLU A 170 8.96 -14.34 16.98
CA GLU A 170 7.95 -14.27 15.91
C GLU A 170 8.52 -13.64 14.63
N ILE A 171 9.40 -12.65 14.75
CA ILE A 171 10.11 -12.07 13.60
C ILE A 171 11.05 -13.10 12.95
N HIS A 172 11.78 -13.88 13.75
CA HIS A 172 12.64 -14.92 13.25
C HIS A 172 11.85 -16.04 12.55
N GLU A 173 10.75 -16.48 13.12
CA GLU A 173 9.85 -17.48 12.51
C GLU A 173 9.26 -16.92 11.18
N ALA A 174 8.86 -15.66 11.17
CA ALA A 174 8.41 -14.98 9.96
C ALA A 174 9.51 -14.93 8.88
N ASP A 175 10.76 -14.68 9.25
CA ASP A 175 11.90 -14.65 8.31
C ASP A 175 12.14 -15.99 7.66
N VAL A 176 12.15 -17.07 8.44
CA VAL A 176 12.34 -18.44 7.95
C VAL A 176 11.28 -18.85 6.94
N LEU A 177 10.04 -18.38 7.12
CA LEU A 177 8.93 -18.73 6.25
C LEU A 177 8.81 -17.81 5.03
N LEU A 178 8.95 -16.49 5.22
CA LEU A 178 8.71 -15.49 4.17
C LEU A 178 9.91 -15.35 3.22
N SER A 179 11.11 -15.22 3.78
CA SER A 179 12.26 -14.78 2.98
C SER A 179 12.68 -15.73 1.87
N PRO A 180 12.71 -17.05 2.07
CA PRO A 180 13.04 -17.98 0.99
C PRO A 180 12.00 -17.96 -0.14
N ARG A 181 10.72 -17.80 0.20
CA ARG A 181 9.63 -17.78 -0.77
C ARG A 181 9.57 -16.45 -1.53
N ILE A 182 9.82 -15.33 -0.86
CA ILE A 182 9.96 -14.01 -1.51
C ILE A 182 11.11 -14.06 -2.53
N ARG A 183 12.26 -14.65 -2.19
CA ARG A 183 13.40 -14.79 -3.11
C ARG A 183 13.11 -15.72 -4.31
N LYS A 184 12.16 -16.65 -4.17
CA LYS A 184 11.62 -17.41 -5.31
C LYS A 184 10.66 -16.60 -6.20
N GLY A 185 10.40 -15.34 -5.87
CA GLY A 185 9.53 -14.43 -6.62
C GLY A 185 8.05 -14.50 -6.22
N GLN A 186 7.69 -15.23 -5.15
CA GLN A 186 6.33 -15.27 -4.63
C GLN A 186 5.95 -13.91 -4.02
N SER A 187 4.71 -13.49 -4.19
CA SER A 187 4.19 -12.32 -3.49
C SER A 187 3.88 -12.64 -2.02
N ILE A 188 4.05 -11.66 -1.13
CA ILE A 188 3.66 -11.81 0.29
C ILE A 188 2.19 -12.24 0.40
N HIS A 189 1.31 -11.69 -0.43
CA HIS A 189 -0.08 -12.08 -0.49
C HIS A 189 -0.26 -13.58 -0.75
N HIS A 190 0.40 -14.11 -1.78
CA HIS A 190 0.34 -15.53 -2.12
C HIS A 190 0.79 -16.41 -0.94
N ILE A 191 1.91 -16.05 -0.32
CA ILE A 191 2.48 -16.82 0.80
C ILE A 191 1.48 -16.89 1.97
N MET A 192 0.96 -15.75 2.39
CA MET A 192 0.11 -15.66 3.57
C MET A 192 -1.28 -16.27 3.36
N VAL A 193 -1.85 -16.13 2.17
CA VAL A 193 -3.15 -16.72 1.84
C VAL A 193 -3.07 -18.24 1.66
N SER A 194 -1.90 -18.74 1.27
CA SER A 194 -1.70 -20.20 1.10
C SER A 194 -1.58 -20.95 2.43
N GLU A 195 -1.13 -20.27 3.48
CA GLU A 195 -0.92 -20.86 4.81
C GLU A 195 -1.40 -19.90 5.91
N PRO A 196 -2.70 -19.57 5.96
CA PRO A 196 -3.23 -18.54 6.86
C PRO A 196 -3.06 -18.87 8.35
N GLU A 197 -3.01 -20.15 8.69
CA GLU A 197 -2.86 -20.65 10.06
C GLU A 197 -1.47 -20.38 10.66
N VAL A 198 -0.47 -20.14 9.79
CA VAL A 198 0.95 -20.04 10.20
C VAL A 198 1.30 -18.64 10.66
N PHE A 199 0.56 -17.63 10.18
CA PHE A 199 0.87 -16.23 10.43
C PHE A 199 -0.11 -15.61 11.42
N ASN A 200 0.38 -15.16 12.58
CA ASN A 200 -0.39 -14.42 13.60
C ASN A 200 -0.44 -12.90 13.33
N PHE A 201 0.04 -12.45 12.17
CA PHE A 201 0.13 -11.04 11.77
C PHE A 201 -0.42 -10.82 10.35
N SER A 202 -0.72 -9.58 10.02
CA SER A 202 -1.35 -9.20 8.75
C SER A 202 -0.33 -9.07 7.61
N GLU A 203 -0.82 -9.16 6.36
CA GLU A 203 -0.04 -8.87 5.14
C GLU A 203 0.69 -7.52 5.21
N ARG A 204 0.03 -6.49 5.77
CA ARG A 204 0.64 -5.17 5.97
C ARG A 204 1.85 -5.22 6.91
N GLN A 205 1.78 -6.01 7.96
CA GLN A 205 2.91 -6.18 8.90
C GLN A 205 4.06 -6.91 8.24
N ALA A 206 3.80 -7.92 7.39
CA ALA A 206 4.82 -8.57 6.59
C ALA A 206 5.58 -7.59 5.68
N TYR A 207 4.87 -6.67 5.01
CA TYR A 207 5.52 -5.60 4.25
C TYR A 207 6.35 -4.65 5.12
N ILE A 208 5.89 -4.35 6.34
CA ILE A 208 6.65 -3.52 7.29
C ILE A 208 7.93 -4.24 7.73
N LEU A 209 7.87 -5.54 8.04
CA LEU A 209 9.03 -6.36 8.38
C LEU A 209 10.12 -6.29 7.30
N ALA A 210 9.73 -6.49 6.05
CA ALA A 210 10.65 -6.46 4.93
C ALA A 210 11.21 -5.05 4.64
N ASN A 211 10.37 -4.01 4.69
CA ASN A 211 10.79 -2.63 4.45
C ASN A 211 11.67 -2.08 5.59
N ALA A 212 11.47 -2.55 6.81
CA ALA A 212 12.29 -2.18 7.97
C ALA A 212 13.61 -2.97 8.04
N GLY A 213 13.80 -3.98 7.17
CA GLY A 213 14.98 -4.85 7.18
C GLY A 213 15.02 -5.79 8.39
N LEU A 214 13.87 -6.11 8.97
CA LEU A 214 13.74 -7.01 10.13
C LEU A 214 13.72 -8.49 9.72
N ILE A 215 13.52 -8.77 8.44
CA ILE A 215 13.66 -10.09 7.82
C ILE A 215 14.77 -10.06 6.78
N SER A 216 15.31 -11.23 6.44
CA SER A 216 16.46 -11.35 5.53
C SER A 216 16.13 -11.09 4.05
N ALA A 217 14.83 -11.18 3.66
CA ALA A 217 14.37 -10.69 2.36
C ALA A 217 14.32 -9.16 2.36
N ARG A 218 14.86 -8.57 1.30
CA ARG A 218 14.92 -7.13 1.12
C ARG A 218 13.83 -6.65 0.16
N PRO A 219 13.47 -5.35 0.18
CA PRO A 219 12.52 -4.80 -0.79
C PRO A 219 12.86 -5.09 -2.25
N ILE A 220 14.15 -5.21 -2.60
CA ILE A 220 14.58 -5.53 -3.97
C ILE A 220 14.21 -6.98 -4.39
N ASP A 221 14.05 -7.88 -3.43
CA ASP A 221 13.67 -9.27 -3.68
C ASP A 221 12.16 -9.39 -3.98
N MET A 222 11.40 -8.32 -3.68
CA MET A 222 9.95 -8.33 -3.88
C MET A 222 9.55 -8.00 -5.31
N PRO A 223 8.49 -8.65 -5.80
CA PRO A 223 7.90 -8.29 -7.09
C PRO A 223 7.47 -6.81 -7.10
N ARG A 224 7.76 -6.10 -8.17
CA ARG A 224 7.32 -4.72 -8.46
C ARG A 224 7.91 -3.60 -7.58
N THR A 225 8.87 -3.87 -6.70
CA THR A 225 9.43 -2.81 -5.84
C THR A 225 10.32 -1.84 -6.60
N VAL A 226 11.03 -2.30 -7.62
CA VAL A 226 11.88 -1.46 -8.47
C VAL A 226 11.31 -1.38 -9.87
N ARG A 227 10.72 -0.24 -10.22
CA ARG A 227 10.30 0.06 -11.60
C ARG A 227 11.27 1.04 -12.23
N MET A 228 12.08 0.57 -13.17
CA MET A 228 12.84 1.47 -14.05
C MET A 228 11.88 2.16 -15.02
N ARG A 229 11.92 3.49 -15.11
CA ARG A 229 11.23 4.22 -16.17
C ARG A 229 11.86 3.83 -17.51
N PRO A 230 11.11 3.24 -18.44
CA PRO A 230 11.66 2.95 -19.77
C PRO A 230 12.05 4.26 -20.46
N ARG A 231 13.22 4.29 -21.07
CA ARG A 231 13.62 5.42 -21.92
C ARG A 231 12.62 5.53 -23.07
N LYS A 232 12.01 6.71 -23.25
CA LYS A 232 11.16 6.99 -24.42
C LYS A 232 12.03 6.93 -25.67
N ARG A 233 11.97 5.82 -26.41
CA ARG A 233 12.48 5.76 -27.77
C ARG A 233 11.38 6.27 -28.67
N LYS A 234 11.71 7.18 -29.63
CA LYS A 234 10.81 7.51 -30.74
C LYS A 234 10.58 6.22 -31.51
N SER A 235 9.37 5.70 -31.50
CA SER A 235 8.99 4.59 -32.37
C SER A 235 8.91 5.09 -33.81
N VAL A 236 9.62 4.45 -34.71
CA VAL A 236 9.37 4.62 -36.12
C VAL A 236 8.06 3.88 -36.40
N GLU A 237 7.02 4.60 -36.75
CA GLU A 237 5.73 4.02 -37.12
C GLU A 237 5.93 3.15 -38.39
N LYS A 238 5.85 1.84 -38.23
CA LYS A 238 5.74 0.94 -39.36
C LYS A 238 4.31 1.05 -39.91
N LYS A 239 4.17 1.35 -41.18
CA LYS A 239 2.89 1.23 -41.91
C LYS A 239 2.54 -0.26 -42.01
N VAL A 240 1.63 -0.72 -41.14
CA VAL A 240 1.02 -2.06 -41.21
C VAL A 240 -0.29 -1.89 -41.97
N ASP A 241 -0.59 -2.78 -42.90
CA ASP A 241 -1.90 -2.84 -43.55
C ASP A 241 -2.98 -3.08 -42.50
N ARG A 242 -3.97 -2.19 -42.49
CA ARG A 242 -5.07 -2.21 -41.52
C ARG A 242 -6.40 -2.65 -42.12
N SER A 243 -6.41 -3.09 -43.34
CA SER A 243 -7.64 -3.52 -44.06
C SER A 243 -8.34 -4.67 -43.34
N CYS A 244 -7.58 -5.59 -42.76
CA CYS A 244 -8.10 -6.73 -41.99
C CYS A 244 -8.85 -6.32 -40.68
N ARG A 245 -8.74 -5.06 -40.24
CA ARG A 245 -9.33 -4.53 -39.01
C ARG A 245 -10.64 -3.78 -39.19
N ILE A 246 -11.09 -3.63 -40.41
CA ILE A 246 -12.38 -3.00 -40.73
C ILE A 246 -13.51 -3.84 -40.12
N GLY A 247 -14.33 -3.24 -39.29
CA GLY A 247 -15.39 -3.91 -38.52
C GLY A 247 -14.92 -4.75 -37.31
N ARG A 248 -13.63 -4.62 -36.94
CA ARG A 248 -12.99 -5.34 -35.81
C ARG A 248 -12.21 -4.40 -34.89
N THR A 249 -12.60 -3.13 -34.86
CA THR A 249 -11.94 -2.12 -34.01
C THR A 249 -12.26 -2.33 -32.53
N TYR A 250 -11.55 -1.65 -31.63
CA TYR A 250 -11.87 -1.66 -30.20
C TYR A 250 -13.26 -1.08 -29.92
N ASP A 251 -13.71 -0.09 -30.70
CA ASP A 251 -15.08 0.44 -30.62
C ASP A 251 -16.13 -0.61 -31.04
N ASP A 252 -15.81 -1.46 -32.02
CA ASP A 252 -16.68 -2.59 -32.40
C ASP A 252 -16.74 -3.64 -31.27
N PHE A 253 -15.60 -3.91 -30.62
CA PHE A 253 -15.52 -4.75 -29.44
C PHE A 253 -16.40 -4.20 -28.30
N LEU A 254 -16.28 -2.90 -27.97
CA LEU A 254 -17.08 -2.29 -26.91
C LEU A 254 -18.58 -2.37 -27.23
N ARG A 255 -18.98 -2.12 -28.47
CA ARG A 255 -20.37 -2.23 -28.93
C ARG A 255 -20.89 -3.66 -28.83
N TYR A 256 -20.05 -4.65 -29.07
CA TYR A 256 -20.42 -6.06 -28.89
C TYR A 256 -20.57 -6.40 -27.40
N MET A 257 -19.59 -6.05 -26.58
CA MET A 257 -19.60 -6.31 -25.14
C MET A 257 -20.73 -5.59 -24.38
N ASP A 258 -21.17 -4.42 -24.88
CA ASP A 258 -22.33 -3.72 -24.32
C ASP A 258 -23.63 -4.53 -24.44
N LYS A 259 -23.73 -5.33 -25.50
CA LYS A 259 -24.85 -6.25 -25.72
C LYS A 259 -24.66 -7.63 -25.05
N HIS A 260 -23.42 -7.99 -24.78
CA HIS A 260 -23.02 -9.29 -24.23
C HIS A 260 -22.05 -9.11 -23.05
N PRO A 261 -22.46 -8.48 -21.92
CA PRO A 261 -21.56 -8.07 -20.85
C PRO A 261 -20.89 -9.24 -20.11
N ASP A 262 -21.53 -10.40 -20.09
CA ASP A 262 -21.03 -11.59 -19.39
C ASP A 262 -20.19 -12.51 -20.28
N GLU A 263 -20.04 -12.18 -21.57
CA GLU A 263 -19.30 -13.01 -22.51
C GLU A 263 -17.80 -13.05 -22.15
N PRO A 264 -17.22 -14.24 -21.99
CA PRO A 264 -15.80 -14.35 -21.72
C PRO A 264 -14.94 -13.81 -22.89
N VAL A 265 -13.79 -13.23 -22.55
CA VAL A 265 -12.85 -12.66 -23.51
C VAL A 265 -11.50 -13.34 -23.43
N LEU A 266 -10.96 -13.77 -24.59
CA LEU A 266 -9.59 -14.22 -24.73
C LEU A 266 -8.74 -13.06 -25.23
N GLU A 267 -7.65 -12.75 -24.50
CA GLU A 267 -6.64 -11.79 -24.91
C GLU A 267 -5.45 -12.55 -25.52
N GLY A 268 -5.06 -12.21 -26.73
CA GLY A 268 -3.86 -12.76 -27.36
C GLY A 268 -2.76 -11.72 -27.51
N ASP A 269 -1.51 -12.12 -27.31
CA ASP A 269 -0.33 -11.26 -27.42
C ASP A 269 0.93 -12.07 -27.74
N THR A 270 2.02 -11.41 -28.07
CA THR A 270 3.31 -12.05 -28.31
C THR A 270 4.37 -11.54 -27.35
N VAL A 271 5.07 -12.46 -26.68
CA VAL A 271 6.24 -12.14 -25.88
C VAL A 271 7.49 -12.46 -26.68
N GLU A 272 8.21 -11.41 -27.11
CA GLU A 272 9.49 -11.56 -27.82
C GLU A 272 10.66 -11.61 -26.83
N GLY A 273 11.62 -12.48 -27.08
CA GLY A 273 12.92 -12.51 -26.40
C GLY A 273 13.90 -11.54 -27.07
N VAL A 274 14.85 -12.07 -27.83
CA VAL A 274 15.70 -11.31 -28.73
C VAL A 274 14.94 -11.07 -30.03
N LYS A 275 15.07 -9.89 -30.60
CA LYS A 275 14.38 -9.54 -31.85
C LYS A 275 14.84 -10.45 -33.02
N GLY A 276 13.88 -11.11 -33.65
CA GLY A 276 14.13 -12.04 -34.77
C GLY A 276 14.43 -13.48 -34.36
N GLY A 277 14.54 -13.78 -33.05
CA GLY A 277 14.59 -15.14 -32.53
C GLY A 277 13.19 -15.68 -32.18
N LYS A 278 13.17 -16.84 -31.50
CA LYS A 278 11.92 -17.44 -31.03
C LYS A 278 11.09 -16.50 -30.18
N CYS A 279 9.78 -16.64 -30.23
CA CYS A 279 8.81 -15.87 -29.48
C CYS A 279 7.70 -16.78 -28.90
N ILE A 280 6.95 -16.26 -27.96
CA ILE A 280 5.86 -16.99 -27.31
C ILE A 280 4.53 -16.32 -27.68
N LEU A 281 3.63 -17.05 -28.33
CA LEU A 281 2.22 -16.65 -28.40
C LEU A 281 1.58 -16.89 -27.03
N THR A 282 0.93 -15.89 -26.49
CA THR A 282 0.23 -16.00 -25.20
C THR A 282 -1.27 -15.86 -25.42
N LEU A 283 -2.04 -16.75 -24.83
CA LEU A 283 -3.49 -16.71 -24.82
C LEU A 283 -3.97 -16.60 -23.35
N THR A 284 -4.71 -15.54 -23.04
CA THR A 284 -5.12 -15.20 -21.67
C THR A 284 -6.63 -15.12 -21.56
N TRP A 285 -7.23 -15.93 -20.72
CA TRP A 285 -8.66 -15.82 -20.34
C TRP A 285 -8.81 -14.70 -19.32
N ARG A 286 -9.39 -13.58 -19.74
CA ARG A 286 -9.47 -12.33 -18.96
C ARG A 286 -10.13 -12.52 -17.60
N GLN A 287 -11.23 -13.26 -17.53
CA GLN A 287 -12.01 -13.43 -16.31
C GLN A 287 -11.25 -14.18 -15.22
N TRP A 288 -10.53 -15.21 -15.60
CA TRP A 288 -9.78 -16.08 -14.68
C TRP A 288 -8.31 -15.74 -14.60
N SER A 289 -7.83 -14.78 -15.40
CA SER A 289 -6.39 -14.46 -15.54
C SER A 289 -5.53 -15.69 -15.81
N PHE A 290 -6.13 -16.74 -16.35
CA PHE A 290 -5.44 -17.95 -16.77
C PHE A 290 -4.74 -17.69 -18.10
N GLN A 291 -3.49 -18.11 -18.21
CA GLN A 291 -2.69 -17.88 -19.42
C GLN A 291 -1.94 -19.14 -19.81
N ILE A 292 -1.88 -19.40 -21.10
CA ILE A 292 -1.04 -20.42 -21.73
C ILE A 292 -0.11 -19.77 -22.73
N GLY A 293 0.96 -20.46 -23.08
CA GLY A 293 1.93 -19.97 -24.07
C GLY A 293 2.39 -21.04 -25.04
N PHE A 294 2.63 -20.64 -26.27
CA PHE A 294 3.14 -21.50 -27.32
C PHE A 294 4.43 -20.93 -27.90
N LEU A 295 5.48 -21.73 -27.88
CA LEU A 295 6.77 -21.35 -28.45
C LEU A 295 6.68 -21.38 -29.95
N ARG A 296 7.18 -20.32 -30.61
CA ARG A 296 7.19 -20.16 -32.07
C ARG A 296 8.58 -19.79 -32.57
N ASP A 297 9.00 -20.35 -33.69
CA ASP A 297 10.30 -20.02 -34.29
C ASP A 297 10.29 -18.62 -34.92
N HIS A 298 9.14 -18.19 -35.46
CA HIS A 298 9.00 -16.93 -36.18
C HIS A 298 7.77 -16.14 -35.69
N ASN A 299 7.92 -14.82 -35.61
CA ASN A 299 6.81 -13.94 -35.29
C ASN A 299 6.06 -13.50 -36.56
N ASN A 300 5.22 -14.39 -37.10
CA ASN A 300 4.39 -14.17 -38.27
C ASN A 300 2.95 -14.70 -38.07
N SER A 301 2.03 -14.33 -38.96
CA SER A 301 0.63 -14.73 -38.88
C SER A 301 0.43 -16.22 -39.12
N GLU A 302 1.21 -16.82 -39.99
CA GLU A 302 1.14 -18.23 -40.29
C GLU A 302 1.38 -19.11 -39.07
N SER A 303 2.39 -18.81 -38.26
CA SER A 303 2.66 -19.57 -37.03
C SER A 303 1.56 -19.42 -35.96
N VAL A 304 0.86 -18.29 -35.94
CA VAL A 304 -0.32 -18.11 -35.05
C VAL A 304 -1.47 -18.99 -35.53
N THR A 305 -1.79 -18.94 -36.84
CA THR A 305 -2.91 -19.73 -37.41
C THR A 305 -2.64 -21.22 -37.34
N GLN A 306 -1.40 -21.67 -37.51
CA GLN A 306 -1.00 -23.07 -37.32
C GLN A 306 -1.27 -23.56 -35.89
N ILE A 307 -0.91 -22.78 -34.86
CA ILE A 307 -1.17 -23.13 -33.46
C ILE A 307 -2.67 -23.22 -33.19
N ILE A 308 -3.46 -22.27 -33.69
CA ILE A 308 -4.90 -22.27 -33.47
C ILE A 308 -5.56 -23.45 -34.21
N ASN A 309 -5.11 -23.78 -35.41
CA ASN A 309 -5.56 -24.97 -36.13
C ASN A 309 -5.26 -26.24 -35.33
N SER A 310 -4.02 -26.42 -34.86
CA SER A 310 -3.64 -27.58 -34.05
C SER A 310 -4.45 -27.71 -32.76
N LEU A 311 -4.75 -26.58 -32.11
CA LEU A 311 -5.65 -26.56 -30.93
C LEU A 311 -7.07 -27.02 -31.28
N TYR A 312 -7.61 -26.54 -32.41
CA TYR A 312 -8.93 -26.93 -32.86
C TYR A 312 -8.99 -28.43 -33.21
N GLU A 313 -7.97 -28.93 -33.93
CA GLU A 313 -7.86 -30.34 -34.31
C GLU A 313 -7.73 -31.25 -33.07
N SER A 314 -6.91 -30.85 -32.09
CA SER A 314 -6.69 -31.64 -30.86
C SER A 314 -7.90 -31.70 -29.93
N LEU A 315 -8.66 -30.62 -29.86
CA LEU A 315 -9.84 -30.52 -28.99
C LEU A 315 -11.10 -31.05 -29.66
N GLY A 316 -11.21 -30.88 -31.00
CA GLY A 316 -12.46 -31.04 -31.72
C GLY A 316 -13.42 -29.87 -31.51
N CYS A 317 -14.42 -29.75 -32.39
CA CYS A 317 -15.33 -28.61 -32.46
C CYS A 317 -16.01 -28.30 -31.09
N ASP A 318 -16.66 -29.29 -30.49
CA ASP A 318 -17.47 -29.08 -29.29
C ASP A 318 -16.61 -28.65 -28.10
N LYS A 319 -15.47 -29.28 -27.89
CA LYS A 319 -14.55 -28.92 -26.81
C LYS A 319 -13.85 -27.60 -27.05
N PHE A 320 -13.53 -27.28 -28.29
CA PHE A 320 -12.91 -25.99 -28.62
C PHE A 320 -13.81 -24.84 -28.17
N HIS A 321 -15.11 -24.90 -28.50
CA HIS A 321 -16.09 -23.89 -28.07
C HIS A 321 -16.43 -23.91 -26.58
N GLN A 322 -16.22 -25.03 -25.92
CA GLN A 322 -16.35 -25.10 -24.45
C GLN A 322 -15.17 -24.43 -23.75
N VAL A 323 -13.98 -24.53 -24.31
CA VAL A 323 -12.72 -24.07 -23.70
C VAL A 323 -12.41 -22.63 -24.09
N PHE A 324 -12.54 -22.31 -25.39
CA PHE A 324 -12.24 -21.00 -25.92
C PHE A 324 -13.49 -20.14 -26.03
N PRO A 325 -13.44 -18.90 -25.47
CA PRO A 325 -14.57 -17.97 -25.62
C PRO A 325 -14.76 -17.55 -27.08
N SER A 326 -15.96 -17.11 -27.41
CA SER A 326 -16.31 -16.63 -28.75
C SER A 326 -15.68 -15.28 -29.09
N VAL A 327 -15.19 -14.52 -28.11
CA VAL A 327 -14.62 -13.18 -28.29
C VAL A 327 -13.12 -13.17 -28.03
N TRP A 328 -12.35 -12.82 -29.05
CA TRP A 328 -10.89 -12.75 -28.99
C TRP A 328 -10.41 -11.32 -29.26
N LEU A 329 -9.51 -10.82 -28.42
CA LEU A 329 -8.96 -9.47 -28.49
C LEU A 329 -7.45 -9.51 -28.65
N PHE A 330 -6.94 -9.05 -29.78
CA PHE A 330 -5.52 -8.99 -30.10
C PHE A 330 -4.98 -7.56 -30.09
N ASP A 331 -3.66 -7.44 -30.09
CA ASP A 331 -3.02 -6.16 -30.38
C ASP A 331 -2.93 -5.91 -31.91
N ASN A 332 -2.27 -4.80 -32.27
CA ASN A 332 -2.07 -4.43 -33.66
C ASN A 332 -0.81 -5.05 -34.29
N GLY A 333 -0.32 -6.16 -33.76
CA GLY A 333 0.83 -6.88 -34.33
C GLY A 333 0.57 -7.41 -35.73
N SER A 334 1.65 -7.54 -36.52
CA SER A 334 1.56 -8.13 -37.87
C SER A 334 1.26 -9.62 -37.80
N GLU A 335 1.55 -10.28 -36.70
CA GLU A 335 1.27 -11.69 -36.45
C GLU A 335 -0.23 -12.00 -36.32
N PHE A 336 -1.05 -10.99 -36.09
CA PHE A 336 -2.52 -11.13 -36.03
C PHE A 336 -3.22 -10.53 -37.25
N SER A 337 -2.52 -10.47 -38.41
CA SER A 337 -3.06 -9.85 -39.63
C SER A 337 -4.04 -10.72 -40.42
N ASP A 338 -4.24 -11.96 -40.01
CA ASP A 338 -5.16 -12.88 -40.68
C ASP A 338 -6.32 -13.33 -39.78
N PRO A 339 -7.27 -12.41 -39.45
CA PRO A 339 -8.39 -12.73 -38.61
C PRO A 339 -9.35 -13.76 -39.20
N LYS A 340 -9.45 -13.85 -40.54
CA LYS A 340 -10.37 -14.76 -41.22
C LYS A 340 -10.03 -16.21 -40.95
N GLU A 341 -8.74 -16.54 -40.93
CA GLU A 341 -8.26 -17.88 -40.58
C GLU A 341 -8.54 -18.29 -39.14
N ILE A 342 -8.74 -17.33 -38.24
CA ILE A 342 -9.15 -17.57 -36.86
C ILE A 342 -10.66 -17.63 -36.76
N GLU A 343 -11.37 -16.71 -37.39
CA GLU A 343 -12.85 -16.63 -37.39
C GLU A 343 -13.53 -17.83 -38.04
N LYS A 344 -12.84 -18.59 -38.89
CA LYS A 344 -13.41 -19.83 -39.48
C LYS A 344 -13.81 -20.87 -38.43
N PHE A 345 -13.29 -20.77 -37.23
CA PHE A 345 -13.67 -21.60 -36.09
C PHE A 345 -14.84 -21.06 -35.28
N GLY A 346 -15.59 -20.07 -35.78
CA GLY A 346 -16.77 -19.52 -35.10
C GLY A 346 -16.49 -18.54 -33.99
N VAL A 347 -15.30 -17.98 -33.92
CA VAL A 347 -14.92 -16.93 -32.96
C VAL A 347 -14.95 -15.55 -33.61
N LEU A 348 -15.07 -14.50 -32.80
CA LEU A 348 -15.07 -13.09 -33.20
C LEU A 348 -13.72 -12.47 -32.83
N VAL A 349 -13.04 -11.92 -33.82
CA VAL A 349 -11.73 -11.28 -33.61
C VAL A 349 -11.87 -9.75 -33.54
N PHE A 350 -11.31 -9.13 -32.52
CA PHE A 350 -11.23 -7.68 -32.37
C PHE A 350 -9.79 -7.25 -32.08
N TYR A 351 -9.50 -5.97 -32.33
CA TYR A 351 -8.17 -5.40 -32.15
C TYR A 351 -8.20 -4.19 -31.21
N CYS A 352 -7.20 -4.11 -30.33
CA CYS A 352 -6.96 -2.93 -29.51
C CYS A 352 -6.50 -1.74 -30.37
N ASP A 353 -6.66 -0.54 -29.83
CA ASP A 353 -6.09 0.65 -30.45
C ASP A 353 -4.56 0.66 -30.31
N PRO A 354 -3.86 1.29 -31.26
CA PRO A 354 -2.41 1.45 -31.16
C PRO A 354 -2.00 2.19 -29.90
N SER A 355 -0.97 1.68 -29.21
CA SER A 355 -0.42 2.28 -27.98
C SER A 355 -1.41 2.40 -26.82
N SER A 356 -2.41 1.55 -26.74
CA SER A 356 -3.46 1.54 -25.72
C SER A 356 -3.37 0.30 -24.80
N PRO A 357 -2.31 0.17 -23.99
CA PRO A 357 -2.06 -1.04 -23.21
C PRO A 357 -3.16 -1.34 -22.17
N TYR A 358 -3.85 -0.32 -21.68
CA TYR A 358 -4.95 -0.48 -20.72
C TYR A 358 -6.13 -1.33 -21.27
N GLN A 359 -6.24 -1.49 -22.58
CA GLN A 359 -7.29 -2.29 -23.22
C GLN A 359 -7.08 -3.81 -23.05
N LYS A 360 -5.82 -4.25 -22.84
CA LYS A 360 -5.41 -5.64 -22.52
C LYS A 360 -4.73 -5.76 -21.15
N GLY A 361 -5.29 -5.13 -20.15
CA GLY A 361 -4.65 -5.05 -18.83
C GLY A 361 -4.42 -6.40 -18.14
N CYS A 362 -5.19 -7.44 -18.48
CA CYS A 362 -5.00 -8.77 -17.91
C CYS A 362 -3.75 -9.44 -18.48
N CYS A 363 -3.58 -9.40 -19.79
CA CYS A 363 -2.43 -9.95 -20.49
C CYS A 363 -1.14 -9.26 -20.05
N GLU A 364 -1.12 -7.92 -19.97
CA GLU A 364 0.05 -7.16 -19.52
C GLU A 364 0.50 -7.52 -18.10
N VAL A 365 -0.45 -7.65 -17.16
CA VAL A 365 -0.14 -8.07 -15.79
C VAL A 365 0.48 -9.47 -15.77
N THR A 366 -0.03 -10.39 -16.59
CA THR A 366 0.51 -11.75 -16.67
C THR A 366 1.87 -11.78 -17.35
N HIS A 367 2.10 -10.93 -18.34
CA HIS A 367 3.43 -10.76 -18.95
C HIS A 367 4.49 -10.24 -17.97
N GLU A 368 4.10 -9.49 -16.92
CA GLU A 368 5.06 -9.15 -15.85
C GLU A 368 5.63 -10.39 -15.16
N TYR A 369 4.83 -11.46 -14.97
CA TYR A 369 5.31 -12.73 -14.41
C TYR A 369 6.27 -13.42 -15.38
N VAL A 370 5.90 -13.50 -16.65
CA VAL A 370 6.80 -14.03 -17.69
C VAL A 370 8.13 -13.28 -17.71
N ARG A 371 8.11 -11.95 -17.58
CA ARG A 371 9.32 -11.11 -17.57
C ARG A 371 10.17 -11.20 -16.31
N ARG A 372 9.66 -11.72 -15.22
CA ARG A 372 10.44 -12.05 -14.02
C ARG A 372 11.26 -13.34 -14.24
N ILE A 373 10.71 -14.29 -14.99
CA ILE A 373 11.34 -15.56 -15.32
C ILE A 373 12.25 -15.40 -16.55
N LEU A 374 11.74 -14.77 -17.58
CA LEU A 374 12.41 -14.50 -18.87
C LEU A 374 12.52 -12.99 -19.10
N PRO A 375 13.58 -12.33 -18.61
CA PRO A 375 13.78 -10.88 -18.76
C PRO A 375 13.81 -10.44 -20.22
N LYS A 376 13.49 -9.18 -20.46
CA LYS A 376 13.53 -8.63 -21.81
C LYS A 376 14.96 -8.68 -22.38
N GLY A 377 15.09 -9.22 -23.60
CA GLY A 377 16.39 -9.40 -24.26
C GLY A 377 17.03 -10.78 -24.01
N THR A 378 16.40 -11.67 -23.23
CA THR A 378 16.81 -13.08 -23.15
C THR A 378 16.45 -13.79 -24.44
N SER A 379 17.39 -14.60 -25.01
CA SER A 379 17.05 -15.49 -26.13
C SER A 379 16.12 -16.60 -25.66
N PHE A 380 15.18 -16.97 -26.54
CA PHE A 380 14.29 -18.12 -26.34
C PHE A 380 14.68 -19.30 -27.23
N ASP A 381 15.81 -19.21 -27.96
CA ASP A 381 16.22 -20.23 -28.96
C ASP A 381 16.55 -21.57 -28.31
N ASP A 382 17.00 -21.55 -27.07
CA ASP A 382 17.31 -22.71 -26.23
C ASP A 382 16.15 -23.18 -25.34
N LEU A 383 14.95 -22.66 -25.56
CA LEU A 383 13.74 -23.09 -24.88
C LEU A 383 12.97 -24.09 -25.73
N ASP A 384 12.26 -24.99 -25.05
CA ASP A 384 11.29 -25.91 -25.59
C ASP A 384 9.88 -25.64 -25.08
N GLN A 385 8.88 -26.32 -25.64
CA GLN A 385 7.49 -26.15 -25.20
C GLN A 385 7.29 -26.67 -23.79
N GLY A 386 7.99 -27.74 -23.36
CA GLY A 386 7.89 -28.31 -22.01
C GLY A 386 8.26 -27.29 -20.94
N PHE A 387 9.35 -26.54 -21.14
CA PHE A 387 9.68 -25.42 -20.24
C PHE A 387 8.60 -24.31 -20.22
N ILE A 388 8.02 -24.00 -21.37
CA ILE A 388 6.94 -23.00 -21.44
C ILE A 388 5.72 -23.47 -20.64
N ASP A 389 5.30 -24.71 -20.78
CA ASP A 389 4.19 -25.30 -20.06
C ASP A 389 4.46 -25.36 -18.55
N TYR A 390 5.69 -25.70 -18.15
CA TYR A 390 6.15 -25.68 -16.77
C TYR A 390 6.13 -24.25 -16.20
N MET A 391 6.64 -23.28 -16.92
CA MET A 391 6.61 -21.87 -16.54
C MET A 391 5.16 -21.37 -16.30
N TYR A 392 4.23 -21.69 -17.21
CA TYR A 392 2.83 -21.30 -17.06
C TYR A 392 2.13 -22.07 -15.95
N SER A 393 2.57 -23.29 -15.63
CA SER A 393 2.10 -24.02 -14.44
C SER A 393 2.39 -23.24 -13.17
N HIS A 394 3.60 -22.69 -13.01
CA HIS A 394 3.96 -21.83 -11.88
C HIS A 394 3.19 -20.49 -11.89
N ILE A 395 3.08 -19.82 -13.02
CA ILE A 395 2.38 -18.53 -13.15
C ILE A 395 0.90 -18.67 -12.81
N ASN A 396 0.25 -19.73 -13.28
CA ASN A 396 -1.17 -19.99 -13.03
C ASN A 396 -1.45 -20.54 -11.63
N SER A 397 -0.43 -20.98 -10.87
CA SER A 397 -0.58 -21.46 -9.52
C SER A 397 -0.39 -20.37 -8.45
N GLU A 398 0.00 -19.14 -8.82
CA GLU A 398 0.09 -18.04 -7.86
C GLU A 398 -1.30 -17.49 -7.51
N ARG A 399 -1.65 -17.48 -6.22
CA ARG A 399 -2.93 -16.98 -5.70
C ARG A 399 -3.03 -15.46 -5.87
N ARG A 400 -4.18 -14.98 -6.33
CA ARG A 400 -4.39 -13.57 -6.67
C ARG A 400 -5.58 -12.97 -5.94
N LYS A 401 -5.40 -11.81 -5.36
CA LYS A 401 -6.43 -11.09 -4.61
C LYS A 401 -7.70 -10.83 -5.45
N LYS A 402 -7.54 -10.49 -6.73
CA LYS A 402 -8.66 -10.23 -7.65
C LYS A 402 -9.50 -11.47 -7.97
N LEU A 403 -8.97 -12.66 -7.73
CA LEU A 403 -9.67 -13.94 -7.89
C LEU A 403 -10.18 -14.50 -6.55
N ASN A 404 -10.50 -13.64 -5.59
CA ASN A 404 -10.92 -14.05 -4.24
C ASN A 404 -9.91 -15.00 -3.57
N ASN A 405 -8.63 -14.73 -3.75
CA ASN A 405 -7.51 -15.52 -3.23
C ASN A 405 -7.32 -16.91 -3.88
N LEU A 406 -8.04 -17.21 -4.95
CA LEU A 406 -7.76 -18.38 -5.78
C LEU A 406 -6.58 -18.10 -6.72
N SER A 407 -5.90 -19.16 -7.15
CA SER A 407 -4.98 -19.09 -8.27
C SER A 407 -5.76 -19.12 -9.60
N PRO A 408 -5.20 -18.63 -10.72
CA PRO A 408 -5.79 -18.78 -12.04
C PRO A 408 -6.12 -20.22 -12.38
N PHE A 409 -5.26 -21.17 -12.00
CA PHE A 409 -5.51 -22.60 -12.20
C PHE A 409 -6.77 -23.07 -11.42
N GLU A 410 -6.86 -22.74 -10.14
CA GLU A 410 -8.02 -23.10 -9.30
C GLU A 410 -9.32 -22.48 -9.86
N ALA A 411 -9.28 -21.20 -10.22
CA ALA A 411 -10.41 -20.47 -10.77
C ALA A 411 -10.87 -21.03 -12.14
N PHE A 412 -9.94 -21.36 -13.02
CA PHE A 412 -10.26 -21.86 -14.35
C PHE A 412 -10.66 -23.33 -14.32
N SER A 413 -10.04 -24.14 -13.47
CA SER A 413 -10.41 -25.55 -13.29
C SER A 413 -11.81 -25.76 -12.69
N SER A 414 -12.33 -24.79 -11.95
CA SER A 414 -13.72 -24.84 -11.46
C SER A 414 -14.75 -24.75 -12.58
N VAL A 415 -14.37 -24.25 -13.75
CA VAL A 415 -15.27 -24.12 -14.92
C VAL A 415 -15.06 -25.27 -15.91
N LEU A 416 -13.80 -25.58 -16.24
CA LEU A 416 -13.47 -26.55 -17.28
C LEU A 416 -13.12 -27.96 -16.79
N GLY A 417 -12.80 -28.07 -15.50
CA GLY A 417 -12.23 -29.30 -14.95
C GLY A 417 -10.70 -29.34 -15.08
N LYS A 418 -10.05 -29.91 -14.08
CA LYS A 418 -8.60 -30.04 -14.00
C LYS A 418 -8.03 -30.90 -15.13
N ASP A 419 -8.69 -32.03 -15.42
CA ASP A 419 -8.25 -33.00 -16.41
C ASP A 419 -8.17 -32.40 -17.82
N VAL A 420 -9.05 -31.48 -18.16
CA VAL A 420 -9.06 -30.78 -19.44
C VAL A 420 -7.82 -29.88 -19.56
N ILE A 421 -7.51 -29.13 -18.50
CA ILE A 421 -6.36 -28.22 -18.47
C ILE A 421 -5.06 -29.02 -18.58
N GLU A 422 -4.91 -30.07 -17.79
CA GLU A 422 -3.69 -30.88 -17.78
C GLU A 422 -3.51 -31.66 -19.08
N LYS A 423 -4.58 -32.21 -19.65
CA LYS A 423 -4.53 -33.01 -20.87
C LYS A 423 -4.23 -32.21 -22.11
N TYR A 424 -4.87 -31.04 -22.29
CA TYR A 424 -4.82 -30.31 -23.56
C TYR A 424 -3.83 -29.14 -23.55
N PHE A 425 -3.49 -28.61 -22.36
CA PHE A 425 -2.56 -27.48 -22.22
C PHE A 425 -1.27 -27.84 -21.50
N CYS A 426 -1.13 -29.07 -21.01
CA CYS A 426 0.04 -29.50 -20.23
C CYS A 426 0.34 -28.64 -19.00
N ILE A 427 -0.64 -27.84 -18.53
CA ILE A 427 -0.51 -26.96 -17.37
C ILE A 427 -0.93 -27.73 -16.13
N ARG A 428 -0.03 -27.83 -15.15
CA ARG A 428 -0.24 -28.56 -13.90
C ARG A 428 -0.39 -27.58 -12.73
N TRP A 429 -1.18 -27.96 -11.76
CA TRP A 429 -1.24 -27.23 -10.50
C TRP A 429 0.04 -27.47 -9.71
N ILE A 430 0.67 -26.38 -9.26
CA ILE A 430 1.87 -26.43 -8.41
C ILE A 430 1.46 -26.06 -6.99
N ASP A 431 1.89 -26.88 -6.00
CA ASP A 431 1.66 -26.55 -4.59
C ASP A 431 2.21 -25.15 -4.29
N PRO A 432 1.43 -24.28 -3.62
CA PRO A 432 1.82 -22.89 -3.34
C PRO A 432 3.21 -22.72 -2.73
N ARG A 433 3.68 -23.70 -1.94
CA ARG A 433 5.01 -23.67 -1.32
C ARG A 433 6.15 -23.76 -2.34
N PHE A 434 5.90 -24.38 -3.48
CA PHE A 434 6.90 -24.64 -4.52
C PHE A 434 6.79 -23.71 -5.73
N VAL A 435 5.80 -22.81 -5.74
CA VAL A 435 5.68 -21.82 -6.81
C VAL A 435 6.97 -21.00 -6.89
N GLN A 436 7.51 -20.85 -8.11
CA GLN A 436 8.75 -20.15 -8.38
C GLN A 436 8.55 -19.21 -9.57
N LEU A 437 8.82 -17.91 -9.38
CA LEU A 437 8.52 -16.84 -10.34
C LEU A 437 9.71 -15.92 -10.53
N ASN A 438 10.90 -16.50 -10.67
CA ASN A 438 12.16 -15.81 -10.91
C ASN A 438 13.01 -16.53 -11.97
N GLN A 439 14.14 -15.94 -12.35
CA GLN A 439 15.01 -16.46 -13.42
C GLN A 439 15.58 -17.86 -13.13
N SER A 440 15.70 -18.27 -11.86
CA SER A 440 16.23 -19.59 -11.52
C SER A 440 15.26 -20.73 -11.83
N LEU A 441 14.00 -20.44 -12.21
CA LEU A 441 13.05 -21.47 -12.63
C LEU A 441 13.58 -22.32 -13.79
N LYS A 442 14.28 -21.71 -14.75
CA LYS A 442 14.90 -22.43 -15.87
C LYS A 442 15.94 -23.47 -15.40
N SER A 443 16.75 -23.09 -14.42
CA SER A 443 17.72 -24.03 -13.85
C SER A 443 17.03 -25.16 -13.11
N THR A 444 15.94 -24.89 -12.41
CA THR A 444 15.15 -25.93 -11.72
C THR A 444 14.56 -26.93 -12.71
N TRP A 445 14.01 -26.45 -13.85
CA TRP A 445 13.50 -27.30 -14.95
C TRP A 445 14.56 -28.28 -15.48
N LEU A 446 15.74 -27.76 -15.80
CA LEU A 446 16.86 -28.57 -16.32
C LEU A 446 17.36 -29.64 -15.32
N PHE A 447 17.17 -29.45 -14.03
CA PHE A 447 17.46 -30.47 -13.02
C PHE A 447 16.40 -31.57 -13.02
N CYS A 448 15.11 -31.20 -13.08
CA CYS A 448 14.02 -32.18 -13.10
C CYS A 448 14.08 -33.10 -14.32
N GLU A 449 14.36 -32.57 -15.52
CA GLU A 449 14.52 -33.38 -16.73
C GLU A 449 15.68 -34.38 -16.67
N LYS A 450 16.74 -34.07 -15.92
CA LYS A 450 17.89 -34.99 -15.76
C LYS A 450 17.63 -36.11 -14.77
N GLU A 451 16.66 -35.97 -13.88
CA GLU A 451 16.27 -37.04 -12.93
C GLU A 451 15.20 -37.97 -13.52
N GLU A 452 14.48 -37.54 -14.57
CA GLU A 452 13.47 -38.34 -15.28
C GLU A 452 14.05 -39.13 -16.49
N ASN A 453 15.30 -38.86 -16.92
CA ASN A 453 16.05 -39.57 -17.97
C ASN A 453 17.19 -40.38 -17.37
#